data_f23d302c80e04ae52e04784e8ae71b6e
#
_entry.id   f23d302c80e04ae52e04784e8ae71b6e
#
_cell.length_a   1.000
_cell.length_b   1.000
_cell.length_c   1.000
_cell.angle_alpha   90.00
_cell.angle_beta   90.00
_cell.angle_gamma   90.00
#
_symmetry.space_group_name_H-M   'P 1'
#
loop_
_entity.id
_entity.type
_entity.pdbx_description
1 polymer ?
#
loop_
_entity_poly.entity_id
_entity_poly.type
_entity_poly.pdbx_seq_one_letter_code
_entity_poly.pdbx_strand_id
1 'polypeptide(L)'
;MEAKLTVFFDDPFWVGIFERIEDGKLSVSKVTFGAEPKDYDVWEYVLQHYSELEFSPAVEAGSRCTADNPKRRQRNVRKQLERTGIGTKSQQALQLQLEQNKQERKLKSREQKLAEEERLFALKQQKKKEKHRGR
;
A
#
# COMPACT_ATOMS: atom_id res chain seq x y z
N MET A 1 2.97 13.56 -15.54
CA MET A 1 3.07 12.28 -14.78
C MET A 1 4.52 11.84 -14.75
N GLU A 2 5.09 11.65 -13.58
CA GLU A 2 6.45 11.12 -13.38
C GLU A 2 6.32 9.81 -12.59
N ALA A 3 6.97 8.74 -13.06
CA ALA A 3 6.96 7.45 -12.40
C ALA A 3 8.40 6.99 -12.14
N LYS A 4 8.63 6.39 -10.97
CA LYS A 4 9.93 5.87 -10.56
C LYS A 4 9.75 4.53 -9.86
N LEU A 5 10.61 3.57 -10.20
CA LEU A 5 10.72 2.31 -9.48
C LEU A 5 12.07 2.27 -8.74
N THR A 6 12.03 1.93 -7.47
CA THR A 6 13.23 1.68 -6.67
C THR A 6 13.16 0.26 -6.13
N VAL A 7 14.15 -0.57 -6.49
CA VAL A 7 14.27 -1.96 -6.01
C VAL A 7 15.41 -2.02 -4.99
N PHE A 8 15.17 -2.65 -3.85
CA PHE A 8 16.17 -2.80 -2.80
C PHE A 8 15.84 -4.00 -1.89
N PHE A 9 16.82 -4.41 -1.11
CA PHE A 9 16.64 -5.48 -0.11
C PHE A 9 16.09 -4.91 1.19
N ASP A 10 14.93 -5.45 1.63
CA ASP A 10 14.25 -5.13 2.90
C ASP A 10 14.05 -6.46 3.64
N ASP A 11 15.02 -6.78 4.51
CA ASP A 11 15.14 -8.10 5.14
C ASP A 11 13.79 -8.71 5.56
N PRO A 12 13.45 -9.91 5.14
CA PRO A 12 14.25 -10.90 4.39
C PRO A 12 14.02 -10.93 2.87
N PHE A 13 13.32 -9.95 2.29
CA PHE A 13 12.90 -9.98 0.88
C PHE A 13 13.39 -8.80 0.07
N TRP A 14 13.53 -9.02 -1.23
CA TRP A 14 13.67 -7.94 -2.19
C TRP A 14 12.32 -7.28 -2.47
N VAL A 15 12.29 -5.96 -2.42
CA VAL A 15 11.09 -5.14 -2.56
C VAL A 15 11.27 -4.10 -3.65
N GLY A 16 10.20 -3.86 -4.39
CA GLY A 16 10.07 -2.76 -5.34
C GLY A 16 9.09 -1.71 -4.82
N ILE A 17 9.48 -0.45 -4.90
CA ILE A 17 8.62 0.67 -4.59
C ILE A 17 8.35 1.47 -5.86
N PHE A 18 7.10 1.46 -6.29
CA PHE A 18 6.60 2.30 -7.36
C PHE A 18 6.16 3.64 -6.78
N GLU A 19 6.78 4.71 -7.22
CA GLU A 19 6.42 6.09 -6.89
C GLU A 19 5.84 6.74 -8.15
N ARG A 20 4.65 7.30 -8.05
CA ARG A 20 3.98 8.03 -9.12
C ARG A 20 3.66 9.43 -8.64
N ILE A 21 4.14 10.42 -9.38
CA ILE A 21 3.84 11.83 -9.11
C ILE A 21 2.93 12.35 -10.23
N GLU A 22 1.75 12.82 -9.83
CA GLU A 22 0.74 13.39 -10.70
C GLU A 22 0.14 14.62 -10.01
N ASP A 23 0.12 15.74 -10.71
CA ASP A 23 -0.36 17.03 -10.20
C ASP A 23 0.25 17.45 -8.85
N GLY A 24 1.55 17.21 -8.67
CA GLY A 24 2.26 17.53 -7.43
C GLY A 24 1.94 16.61 -6.24
N LYS A 25 1.20 15.53 -6.48
CA LYS A 25 0.85 14.52 -5.48
C LYS A 25 1.62 13.23 -5.74
N LEU A 26 2.11 12.62 -4.67
CA LEU A 26 2.84 11.36 -4.67
C LEU A 26 1.92 10.22 -4.25
N SER A 27 1.82 9.20 -5.07
CA SER A 27 1.20 7.92 -4.74
C SER A 27 2.24 6.81 -4.82
N VAL A 28 2.18 5.84 -3.92
CA VAL A 28 3.21 4.80 -3.77
C VAL A 28 2.56 3.42 -3.71
N SER A 29 3.19 2.44 -4.37
CA SER A 29 2.82 1.03 -4.26
C SER A 29 4.05 0.20 -3.91
N LYS A 30 3.90 -0.74 -2.98
CA LYS A 30 4.96 -1.67 -2.56
C LYS A 30 4.69 -3.06 -3.12
N VAL A 31 5.70 -3.60 -3.78
CA VAL A 31 5.70 -4.96 -4.33
C VAL A 31 6.81 -5.78 -3.68
N THR A 32 6.57 -7.03 -3.39
CA THR A 32 7.57 -7.94 -2.84
C THR A 32 7.95 -8.97 -3.91
N PHE A 33 9.21 -8.96 -4.33
CA PHE A 33 9.74 -9.92 -5.30
C PHE A 33 10.17 -11.24 -4.64
N GLY A 34 10.53 -11.20 -3.36
CA GLY A 34 11.07 -12.34 -2.63
C GLY A 34 12.58 -12.47 -2.83
N ALA A 35 13.03 -13.26 -3.80
CA ALA A 35 14.43 -13.36 -4.17
C ALA A 35 14.92 -12.13 -4.95
N GLU A 36 16.24 -11.99 -5.12
CA GLU A 36 16.81 -10.90 -5.91
C GLU A 36 16.31 -10.96 -7.36
N PRO A 37 15.54 -9.96 -7.82
CA PRO A 37 15.03 -9.95 -9.18
C PRO A 37 16.14 -9.49 -10.13
N LYS A 38 16.22 -10.08 -11.30
CA LYS A 38 17.06 -9.59 -12.38
C LYS A 38 16.32 -8.46 -13.13
N ASP A 39 17.06 -7.65 -13.85
CA ASP A 39 16.50 -6.49 -14.57
C ASP A 39 15.34 -6.88 -15.51
N TYR A 40 15.45 -8.02 -16.18
CA TYR A 40 14.38 -8.51 -17.06
C TYR A 40 13.15 -8.99 -16.31
N ASP A 41 13.31 -9.60 -15.11
CA ASP A 41 12.18 -10.02 -14.24
C ASP A 41 11.39 -8.80 -13.77
N VAL A 42 12.11 -7.73 -13.39
CA VAL A 42 11.50 -6.46 -12.99
C VAL A 42 10.74 -5.83 -14.15
N TRP A 43 11.34 -5.85 -15.35
CA TRP A 43 10.71 -5.31 -16.56
C TRP A 43 9.45 -6.08 -16.96
N GLU A 44 9.52 -7.40 -16.96
CA GLU A 44 8.38 -8.27 -17.24
C GLU A 44 7.25 -8.04 -16.23
N TYR A 45 7.59 -7.95 -14.94
CA TYR A 45 6.63 -7.63 -13.89
C TYR A 45 5.92 -6.30 -14.15
N VAL A 46 6.67 -5.25 -14.51
CA VAL A 46 6.08 -3.93 -14.81
C VAL A 46 5.10 -4.03 -15.98
N LEU A 47 5.48 -4.74 -17.06
CA LEU A 47 4.62 -4.86 -18.24
C LEU A 47 3.32 -5.62 -17.96
N GLN A 48 3.37 -6.65 -17.12
CA GLN A 48 2.23 -7.52 -16.86
C GLN A 48 1.33 -6.99 -15.74
N HIS A 49 1.89 -6.43 -14.67
CA HIS A 49 1.18 -6.16 -13.43
C HIS A 49 1.03 -4.67 -13.07
N TYR A 50 1.54 -3.74 -13.90
CA TYR A 50 1.46 -2.32 -13.58
C TYR A 50 0.02 -1.82 -13.38
N SER A 51 -0.93 -2.35 -14.13
CA SER A 51 -2.35 -2.00 -14.03
C SER A 51 -3.05 -2.55 -12.78
N GLU A 52 -2.47 -3.57 -12.16
CA GLU A 52 -2.99 -4.23 -10.97
C GLU A 52 -2.42 -3.64 -9.66
N LEU A 53 -1.46 -2.70 -9.78
CA LEU A 53 -0.81 -2.10 -8.62
C LEU A 53 -1.79 -1.26 -7.80
N GLU A 54 -1.95 -1.60 -6.53
CA GLU A 54 -2.69 -0.80 -5.58
C GLU A 54 -1.82 0.35 -5.06
N PHE A 55 -2.14 1.56 -5.48
CA PHE A 55 -1.45 2.75 -5.03
C PHE A 55 -2.04 3.29 -3.72
N SER A 56 -1.16 3.80 -2.86
CA SER A 56 -1.54 4.49 -1.63
C SER A 56 -2.35 5.76 -1.92
N PRO A 57 -3.06 6.30 -0.91
CA PRO A 57 -3.60 7.63 -0.99
C PRO A 57 -2.53 8.64 -1.38
N ALA A 58 -2.91 9.62 -2.19
CA ALA A 58 -1.99 10.64 -2.66
C ALA A 58 -1.60 11.59 -1.51
N VAL A 59 -0.30 11.77 -1.31
CA VAL A 59 0.27 12.76 -0.38
C VAL A 59 0.97 13.86 -1.18
N GLU A 60 1.08 15.06 -0.62
CA GLU A 60 1.80 16.14 -1.28
C GLU A 60 3.26 15.73 -1.57
N ALA A 61 3.62 15.72 -2.85
CA ALA A 61 4.99 15.53 -3.26
C ALA A 61 5.79 16.75 -2.77
N GLY A 62 6.71 16.54 -1.83
CA GLY A 62 7.60 17.62 -1.41
C GLY A 62 8.41 18.10 -2.62
N SER A 63 8.39 19.42 -2.89
CA SER A 63 9.21 19.98 -3.94
C SER A 63 10.68 19.61 -3.70
N ARG A 64 11.31 18.97 -4.68
CA ARG A 64 12.76 18.77 -4.65
C ARG A 64 13.40 20.14 -4.82
N CYS A 65 13.79 20.79 -3.73
CA CYS A 65 14.69 21.93 -3.82
C CYS A 65 16.00 21.41 -4.44
N THR A 66 16.19 21.70 -5.72
CA THR A 66 17.48 21.51 -6.39
C THR A 66 18.46 22.47 -5.71
N ALA A 67 19.38 21.90 -4.91
CA ALA A 67 20.42 22.69 -4.30
C ALA A 67 21.33 23.23 -5.42
N ASP A 68 21.35 24.54 -5.61
CA ASP A 68 22.18 25.19 -6.64
C ASP A 68 23.70 25.02 -6.42
N ASN A 69 24.12 24.72 -5.20
CA ASN A 69 25.52 24.58 -4.85
C ASN A 69 26.03 23.15 -5.14
N PRO A 70 27.07 22.95 -5.99
CA PRO A 70 27.64 21.64 -6.35
C PRO A 70 28.09 20.82 -5.14
N LYS A 71 28.70 21.45 -4.12
CA LYS A 71 29.12 20.75 -2.88
C LYS A 71 27.92 20.24 -2.09
N ARG A 72 26.80 20.95 -2.10
CA ARG A 72 25.58 20.52 -1.44
C ARG A 72 24.91 19.36 -2.20
N ARG A 73 24.98 19.38 -3.55
CA ARG A 73 24.55 18.25 -4.39
C ARG A 73 25.33 16.98 -4.07
N GLN A 74 26.66 17.05 -4.01
CA GLN A 74 27.49 15.90 -3.64
C GLN A 74 27.17 15.34 -2.26
N ARG A 75 26.98 16.20 -1.26
CA ARG A 75 26.58 15.75 0.10
C ARG A 75 25.19 15.09 0.10
N ASN A 76 24.26 15.64 -0.67
CA ASN A 76 22.92 15.07 -0.78
C ASN A 76 22.93 13.73 -1.49
N VAL A 77 23.69 13.58 -2.57
CA VAL A 77 23.87 12.32 -3.28
C VAL A 77 24.51 11.27 -2.35
N ARG A 78 25.56 11.64 -1.60
CA ARG A 78 26.20 10.74 -0.63
C ARG A 78 25.22 10.29 0.46
N LYS A 79 24.43 11.20 1.03
CA LYS A 79 23.38 10.86 1.99
C LYS A 79 22.25 10.01 1.39
N GLN A 80 21.96 10.18 0.11
CA GLN A 80 20.98 9.32 -0.59
C GLN A 80 21.52 7.92 -0.81
N LEU A 81 22.82 7.77 -1.11
CA LEU A 81 23.48 6.47 -1.25
C LEU A 81 23.60 5.73 0.10
N GLU A 82 23.76 6.46 1.22
CA GLU A 82 23.77 5.91 2.57
C GLU A 82 22.37 5.51 3.07
N ARG A 83 21.32 6.09 2.49
CA ARG A 83 19.91 5.72 2.78
C ARG A 83 19.49 4.60 1.82
N THR A 84 19.64 3.38 2.27
CA THR A 84 19.01 2.24 1.61
C THR A 84 17.49 2.34 1.77
N GLY A 85 16.77 2.50 0.65
CA GLY A 85 15.31 2.40 0.65
C GLY A 85 14.58 3.65 0.19
N ILE A 86 13.39 3.81 0.72
CA ILE A 86 12.36 4.76 0.29
C ILE A 86 12.55 6.14 0.94
N GLY A 87 12.14 7.19 0.24
CA GLY A 87 12.04 8.54 0.82
C GLY A 87 11.00 8.62 1.94
N THR A 88 11.17 9.57 2.87
CA THR A 88 10.26 9.77 4.01
C THR A 88 8.79 9.98 3.58
N LYS A 89 8.56 10.64 2.46
CA LYS A 89 7.20 10.86 1.89
C LYS A 89 6.56 9.56 1.42
N SER A 90 7.33 8.68 0.80
CA SER A 90 6.85 7.38 0.34
C SER A 90 6.55 6.45 1.53
N GLN A 91 7.36 6.50 2.59
CA GLN A 91 7.06 5.80 3.85
C GLN A 91 5.76 6.31 4.48
N GLN A 92 5.54 7.62 4.51
CA GLN A 92 4.32 8.22 5.02
C GLN A 92 3.08 7.79 4.21
N ALA A 93 3.19 7.75 2.89
CA ALA A 93 2.12 7.28 2.00
C ALA A 93 1.76 5.80 2.27
N LEU A 94 2.75 4.93 2.42
CA LEU A 94 2.54 3.52 2.76
C LEU A 94 1.93 3.33 4.15
N GLN A 95 2.31 4.13 5.15
CA GLN A 95 1.68 4.09 6.47
C GLN A 95 0.20 4.46 6.40
N LEU A 96 -0.15 5.51 5.66
CA LEU A 96 -1.56 5.89 5.46
C LEU A 96 -2.36 4.77 4.80
N GLN A 97 -1.79 4.08 3.82
CA GLN A 97 -2.43 2.93 3.18
C GLN A 97 -2.68 1.79 4.17
N LEU A 98 -1.69 1.47 5.01
CA LEU A 98 -1.82 0.45 6.05
C LEU A 98 -2.92 0.81 7.07
N GLU A 99 -2.99 2.07 7.48
CA GLU A 99 -4.02 2.55 8.41
C GLU A 99 -5.41 2.46 7.80
N GLN A 100 -5.59 2.87 6.54
CA GLN A 100 -6.86 2.75 5.83
C GLN A 100 -7.29 1.28 5.70
N ASN A 101 -6.42 0.40 5.24
CA ASN A 101 -6.70 -1.01 5.12
C ASN A 101 -7.08 -1.64 6.48
N LYS A 102 -6.45 -1.20 7.57
CA LYS A 102 -6.78 -1.64 8.92
C LYS A 102 -8.17 -1.18 9.36
N GLN A 103 -8.54 0.06 9.03
CA GLN A 103 -9.88 0.60 9.34
C GLN A 103 -10.96 -0.11 8.54
N GLU A 104 -10.75 -0.32 7.24
CA GLU A 104 -11.69 -1.05 6.38
C GLU A 104 -11.91 -2.49 6.85
N ARG A 105 -10.85 -3.20 7.22
CA ARG A 105 -10.97 -4.56 7.78
C ARG A 105 -11.78 -4.58 9.08
N LYS A 106 -11.60 -3.57 9.96
CA LYS A 106 -12.39 -3.46 11.19
C LYS A 106 -13.87 -3.20 10.90
N LEU A 107 -14.18 -2.33 9.93
CA LEU A 107 -15.56 -2.05 9.52
C LEU A 107 -16.23 -3.30 8.93
N LYS A 108 -15.58 -3.94 7.96
CA LYS A 108 -16.06 -5.21 7.36
C LYS A 108 -16.30 -6.30 8.41
N SER A 109 -15.39 -6.45 9.38
CA SER A 109 -15.54 -7.43 10.45
C SER A 109 -16.73 -7.11 11.38
N ARG A 110 -16.99 -5.84 11.67
CA ARG A 110 -18.16 -5.41 12.47
C ARG A 110 -19.46 -5.65 11.71
N GLU A 111 -19.51 -5.29 10.44
CA GLU A 111 -20.70 -5.52 9.59
C GLU A 111 -21.02 -7.02 9.47
N GLN A 112 -19.99 -7.85 9.26
CA GLN A 112 -20.17 -9.31 9.20
C GLN A 112 -20.73 -9.87 10.52
N LYS A 113 -20.22 -9.42 11.67
CA LYS A 113 -20.73 -9.85 12.98
C LYS A 113 -22.17 -9.45 13.20
N LEU A 114 -22.53 -8.21 12.86
CA LEU A 114 -23.92 -7.74 12.97
C LEU A 114 -24.86 -8.55 12.06
N ALA A 115 -24.47 -8.77 10.81
CA ALA A 115 -25.25 -9.58 9.88
C ALA A 115 -25.42 -11.04 10.36
N GLU A 116 -24.39 -11.61 10.97
CA GLU A 116 -24.46 -12.95 11.55
C GLU A 116 -25.37 -13.01 12.78
N GLU A 117 -25.30 -12.02 13.67
CA GLU A 117 -26.20 -11.90 14.83
C GLU A 117 -27.66 -11.74 14.40
N GLU A 118 -27.94 -10.89 13.42
CA GLU A 118 -29.30 -10.72 12.85
C GLU A 118 -29.81 -12.04 12.25
N ARG A 119 -28.98 -12.73 11.49
CA ARG A 119 -29.30 -14.04 10.92
C ARG A 119 -29.62 -15.07 11.99
N LEU A 120 -28.81 -15.15 13.03
CA LEU A 120 -29.02 -16.07 14.16
C LEU A 120 -30.29 -15.69 14.93
N PHE A 121 -30.57 -14.42 15.11
CA PHE A 121 -31.80 -13.94 15.74
C PHE A 121 -33.03 -14.30 14.91
N ALA A 122 -33.01 -14.09 13.60
CA ALA A 122 -34.10 -14.48 12.71
C ALA A 122 -34.36 -16.00 12.74
N LEU A 123 -33.31 -16.83 12.73
CA LEU A 123 -33.43 -18.28 12.85
C LEU A 123 -34.05 -18.71 14.19
N LYS A 124 -33.66 -18.07 15.29
CA LYS A 124 -34.28 -18.32 16.60
C LYS A 124 -35.75 -17.95 16.63
N GLN A 125 -36.13 -16.85 16.00
CA GLN A 125 -37.53 -16.42 15.87
C GLN A 125 -38.35 -17.40 15.03
N GLN A 126 -37.81 -17.86 13.90
CA GLN A 126 -38.45 -18.89 13.06
C GLN A 126 -38.71 -20.16 13.84
N LYS A 127 -37.69 -20.70 14.52
CA LYS A 127 -37.83 -21.90 15.34
C LYS A 127 -38.88 -21.76 16.44
N LYS A 128 -38.97 -20.57 17.06
CA LYS A 128 -40.08 -20.29 18.02
C LYS A 128 -41.45 -20.33 17.38
N LYS A 129 -41.62 -19.71 16.21
CA LYS A 129 -42.90 -19.71 15.48
C LYS A 129 -43.31 -21.10 15.04
N GLU A 130 -42.37 -21.92 14.56
CA GLU A 130 -42.61 -23.32 14.18
C GLU A 130 -43.05 -24.18 15.38
N LYS A 131 -42.39 -23.98 16.52
CA LYS A 131 -42.75 -24.68 17.76
C LYS A 131 -44.13 -24.33 18.28
N HIS A 132 -44.63 -23.13 18.03
CA HIS A 132 -45.99 -22.71 18.41
C HIS A 132 -47.06 -23.08 17.37
N ARG A 133 -46.67 -23.39 16.12
CA ARG A 133 -47.60 -23.86 15.08
C ARG A 133 -47.90 -25.37 15.16
N GLY A 134 -47.12 -26.12 15.90
CA GLY A 134 -47.26 -27.56 16.04
C GLY A 134 -48.04 -28.00 17.32
N ARG A 135 -48.80 -27.10 17.94
CA ARG A 135 -49.73 -27.40 19.05
C ARG A 135 -51.15 -27.13 18.67
#